data_e824bc889b3d5914a3c9810b50e640f9
#
_entry.id   e824bc889b3d5914a3c9810b50e640f9
#
_cell.length_a   1.000
_cell.length_b   1.000
_cell.length_c   1.000
_cell.angle_alpha   90.00
_cell.angle_beta   90.00
_cell.angle_gamma   90.00
#
_symmetry.space_group_name_H-M   'P 1'
#
loop_
_entity.id
_entity.type
_entity.pdbx_description
1 polymer ?
#
loop_
_entity_poly.entity_id
_entity_poly.type
_entity_poly.pdbx_seq_one_letter_code
_entity_poly.pdbx_strand_id
1 'polypeptide(L)'
;MMNQRMAVRILASTVLAALSWSGPANSQALKTAYPEMAPAEQYRIAKREDEIALARSAAPPSISGDAEVLVLGSHGYETAVKGKNGFVCFVQRSWAAGFDAPEFWNPKIRGPNCFNPAAARTELPQELKRTEWVLAGASRQQMIERTKAAVASHDFKAPEAGALSFMLSKNGYLGDEAGGPWLPHVMFFLPHGQTDNWGASKEGSPVIGQDSSAIESTVLFVPVRSWSDGSPAPPPPKKHLM
;
A
#
# COMPACT_ATOMS: atom_id res chain seq x y z
N MET A 1 62.23 -69.64 15.50
CA MET A 1 60.85 -69.61 15.97
C MET A 1 60.67 -68.32 16.78
N MET A 2 60.15 -67.34 16.17
CA MET A 2 60.18 -65.98 16.72
C MET A 2 58.74 -65.45 16.89
N ASN A 3 58.33 -65.29 18.15
CA ASN A 3 57.02 -64.82 18.58
C ASN A 3 56.94 -63.32 18.45
N GLN A 4 56.15 -62.74 17.56
CA GLN A 4 55.84 -61.36 17.54
C GLN A 4 54.52 -61.15 18.28
N ARG A 5 54.61 -60.41 19.39
CA ARG A 5 53.44 -59.86 20.12
C ARG A 5 52.96 -58.58 19.46
N MET A 6 51.77 -58.65 18.95
CA MET A 6 51.07 -57.48 18.36
C MET A 6 50.47 -56.61 19.48
N ALA A 7 50.95 -55.40 19.60
CA ALA A 7 50.42 -54.41 20.57
C ALA A 7 49.25 -53.64 19.94
N VAL A 8 48.07 -53.81 20.49
CA VAL A 8 46.87 -53.06 20.11
C VAL A 8 46.93 -51.68 20.81
N ARG A 9 47.03 -50.61 20.01
CA ARG A 9 46.88 -49.24 20.49
C ARG A 9 45.41 -48.85 20.42
N ILE A 10 44.79 -48.62 21.56
CA ILE A 10 43.42 -48.05 21.66
C ILE A 10 43.54 -46.53 21.53
N LEU A 11 43.01 -45.99 20.45
CA LEU A 11 42.83 -44.55 20.24
C LEU A 11 41.52 -44.13 20.91
N ALA A 12 41.62 -43.41 21.98
CA ALA A 12 40.47 -42.76 22.63
C ALA A 12 40.11 -41.47 21.82
N SER A 13 39.00 -41.55 21.07
CA SER A 13 38.45 -40.39 20.41
C SER A 13 37.60 -39.58 21.37
N THR A 14 38.10 -38.40 21.80
CA THR A 14 37.35 -37.41 22.54
C THR A 14 36.40 -36.65 21.58
N VAL A 15 35.10 -36.91 21.71
CA VAL A 15 34.06 -36.14 21.03
C VAL A 15 33.84 -34.86 21.81
N LEU A 16 34.30 -33.75 21.26
CA LEU A 16 33.91 -32.41 21.75
C LEU A 16 32.46 -32.12 21.29
N ALA A 17 31.54 -32.19 22.23
CA ALA A 17 30.18 -31.70 22.02
C ALA A 17 30.20 -30.15 22.04
N ALA A 18 30.09 -29.54 20.84
CA ALA A 18 29.86 -28.11 20.71
C ALA A 18 28.39 -27.80 21.08
N LEU A 19 28.17 -27.30 22.25
CA LEU A 19 26.89 -26.69 22.67
C LEU A 19 26.68 -25.39 21.87
N SER A 20 25.91 -25.49 20.79
CA SER A 20 25.39 -24.32 20.08
C SER A 20 24.34 -23.64 20.97
N TRP A 21 24.75 -22.54 21.58
CA TRP A 21 23.84 -21.66 22.30
C TRP A 21 23.02 -20.87 21.27
N SER A 22 21.83 -21.39 20.91
CA SER A 22 20.82 -20.63 20.18
C SER A 22 20.19 -19.66 21.15
N GLY A 23 20.76 -18.46 21.28
CA GLY A 23 20.10 -17.36 21.95
C GLY A 23 18.76 -17.07 21.25
N PRO A 24 17.72 -16.64 21.98
CA PRO A 24 16.47 -16.23 21.35
C PRO A 24 16.78 -15.12 20.37
N ALA A 25 16.45 -15.30 19.09
CA ALA A 25 16.45 -14.25 18.11
C ALA A 25 15.45 -13.19 18.60
N ASN A 26 15.97 -12.11 19.17
CA ASN A 26 15.20 -10.97 19.59
C ASN A 26 14.69 -10.30 18.31
N SER A 27 13.57 -10.77 17.80
CA SER A 27 12.77 -10.08 16.81
C SER A 27 12.30 -8.79 17.51
N GLN A 28 13.09 -7.73 17.38
CA GLN A 28 12.62 -6.39 17.67
C GLN A 28 11.51 -6.12 16.64
N ALA A 29 10.26 -6.42 17.03
CA ALA A 29 9.11 -5.91 16.33
C ALA A 29 9.30 -4.39 16.23
N LEU A 30 9.43 -3.89 15.02
CA LEU A 30 9.48 -2.46 14.74
C LEU A 30 8.30 -1.85 15.51
N LYS A 31 8.60 -1.03 16.53
CA LYS A 31 7.58 -0.27 17.25
C LYS A 31 6.96 0.68 16.24
N THR A 32 5.84 0.28 15.64
CA THR A 32 5.08 1.16 14.76
C THR A 32 4.54 2.31 15.61
N ALA A 33 4.68 3.54 15.11
CA ALA A 33 4.12 4.71 15.79
C ALA A 33 2.59 4.60 15.95
N TYR A 34 1.95 3.76 15.14
CA TYR A 34 0.50 3.54 15.08
C TYR A 34 0.18 2.05 15.20
N PRO A 35 0.27 1.44 16.41
CA PRO A 35 0.09 0.00 16.60
C PRO A 35 -1.38 -0.44 16.45
N GLU A 36 -2.33 0.45 16.69
CA GLU A 36 -3.76 0.20 16.67
C GLU A 36 -4.54 1.38 16.07
N MET A 37 -5.79 1.14 15.72
CA MET A 37 -6.68 2.16 15.16
C MET A 37 -6.99 3.24 16.20
N ALA A 38 -6.80 4.50 15.82
CA ALA A 38 -7.30 5.65 16.57
C ALA A 38 -8.84 5.74 16.51
N PRO A 39 -9.50 6.52 17.37
CA PRO A 39 -10.93 6.82 17.25
C PRO A 39 -11.31 7.25 15.83
N ALA A 40 -12.42 6.71 15.30
CA ALA A 40 -12.82 6.89 13.89
C ALA A 40 -12.96 8.37 13.47
N GLU A 41 -13.29 9.25 14.42
CA GLU A 41 -13.42 10.69 14.19
C GLU A 41 -12.10 11.33 13.75
N GLN A 42 -10.96 10.81 14.18
CA GLN A 42 -9.64 11.35 13.80
C GLN A 42 -9.29 11.10 12.31
N TYR A 43 -9.95 10.15 11.68
CA TYR A 43 -9.78 9.89 10.24
C TYR A 43 -10.67 10.76 9.36
N ARG A 44 -11.65 11.46 9.93
CA ARG A 44 -12.56 12.33 9.16
C ARG A 44 -11.93 13.69 8.92
N ILE A 45 -12.37 14.35 7.85
CA ILE A 45 -12.13 15.75 7.58
C ILE A 45 -13.36 16.49 8.09
N ALA A 46 -13.14 17.50 8.94
CA ALA A 46 -14.22 18.14 9.70
C ALA A 46 -15.28 18.81 8.80
N LYS A 47 -14.84 19.38 7.68
CA LYS A 47 -15.75 20.04 6.73
C LYS A 47 -15.85 19.20 5.46
N ARG A 48 -17.08 18.88 5.06
CA ARG A 48 -17.37 18.11 3.85
C ARG A 48 -16.79 18.75 2.59
N GLU A 49 -16.87 20.07 2.51
CA GLU A 49 -16.37 20.86 1.39
C GLU A 49 -14.85 20.79 1.27
N ASP A 50 -14.14 20.75 2.39
CA ASP A 50 -12.68 20.58 2.40
C ASP A 50 -12.27 19.19 1.88
N GLU A 51 -13.03 18.13 2.24
CA GLU A 51 -12.78 16.78 1.73
C GLU A 51 -13.09 16.68 0.23
N ILE A 52 -14.17 17.29 -0.25
CA ILE A 52 -14.50 17.36 -1.68
C ILE A 52 -13.38 18.08 -2.45
N ALA A 53 -12.92 19.23 -1.95
CA ALA A 53 -11.85 19.98 -2.59
C ALA A 53 -10.53 19.19 -2.62
N LEU A 54 -10.20 18.52 -1.51
CA LEU A 54 -9.00 17.68 -1.42
C LEU A 54 -9.10 16.47 -2.36
N ALA A 55 -10.23 15.78 -2.44
CA ALA A 55 -10.45 14.66 -3.37
C ALA A 55 -10.26 15.11 -4.83
N ARG A 56 -10.87 16.23 -5.24
CA ARG A 56 -10.73 16.79 -6.58
C ARG A 56 -9.31 17.19 -6.94
N SER A 57 -8.52 17.59 -5.96
CA SER A 57 -7.10 17.95 -6.19
C SER A 57 -6.22 16.77 -6.62
N ALA A 58 -6.74 15.53 -6.60
CA ALA A 58 -6.01 14.33 -7.05
C ALA A 58 -5.73 14.31 -8.54
N ALA A 59 -6.56 14.96 -9.37
CA ALA A 59 -6.44 14.95 -10.84
C ALA A 59 -6.62 16.37 -11.40
N PRO A 60 -6.19 16.63 -12.65
CA PRO A 60 -6.43 17.92 -13.29
C PRO A 60 -7.92 18.29 -13.32
N PRO A 61 -8.27 19.59 -13.27
CA PRO A 61 -9.66 20.05 -13.28
C PRO A 61 -10.50 19.54 -14.46
N SER A 62 -9.87 19.31 -15.61
CA SER A 62 -10.52 18.71 -16.79
C SER A 62 -11.01 17.27 -16.56
N ILE A 63 -10.49 16.59 -15.57
CA ILE A 63 -10.90 15.23 -15.14
C ILE A 63 -11.76 15.34 -13.89
N SER A 64 -11.23 15.94 -12.83
CA SER A 64 -11.86 15.94 -11.51
C SER A 64 -13.11 16.85 -11.43
N GLY A 65 -13.27 17.80 -12.35
CA GLY A 65 -14.44 18.70 -12.40
C GLY A 65 -15.77 17.98 -12.59
N ASP A 66 -15.79 16.95 -13.45
CA ASP A 66 -16.97 16.14 -13.75
C ASP A 66 -16.93 14.74 -13.09
N ALA A 67 -15.93 14.47 -12.24
CA ALA A 67 -15.82 13.21 -11.52
C ALA A 67 -16.85 13.08 -10.40
N GLU A 68 -17.27 11.86 -10.12
CA GLU A 68 -17.95 11.56 -8.85
C GLU A 68 -16.99 11.80 -7.69
N VAL A 69 -17.50 12.37 -6.60
CA VAL A 69 -16.69 12.58 -5.39
C VAL A 69 -17.30 11.84 -4.23
N LEU A 70 -16.48 10.99 -3.60
CA LEU A 70 -16.83 10.32 -2.36
C LEU A 70 -16.14 10.99 -1.18
N VAL A 71 -16.84 11.03 -0.03
CA VAL A 71 -16.32 11.51 1.26
C VAL A 71 -16.52 10.45 2.32
N LEU A 72 -15.69 10.47 3.36
CA LEU A 72 -15.77 9.50 4.45
C LEU A 72 -16.89 9.83 5.43
N GLY A 73 -17.95 9.04 5.41
CA GLY A 73 -19.06 9.07 6.36
C GLY A 73 -18.80 8.24 7.62
N SER A 74 -19.86 7.97 8.37
CA SER A 74 -19.80 7.18 9.62
C SER A 74 -19.66 5.67 9.40
N HIS A 75 -20.11 5.17 8.27
CA HIS A 75 -20.15 3.73 7.98
C HIS A 75 -19.33 3.34 6.74
N GLY A 76 -18.75 4.29 6.03
CA GLY A 76 -18.00 4.09 4.80
C GLY A 76 -17.96 5.37 3.98
N TYR A 77 -17.48 5.24 2.75
CA TYR A 77 -17.55 6.33 1.80
C TYR A 77 -18.99 6.52 1.29
N GLU A 78 -19.38 7.78 1.13
CA GLU A 78 -20.68 8.17 0.58
C GLU A 78 -20.51 9.18 -0.56
N THR A 79 -21.40 9.15 -1.55
CA THR A 79 -21.37 10.10 -2.67
C THR A 79 -21.70 11.52 -2.18
N ALA A 80 -20.72 12.42 -2.31
CA ALA A 80 -20.88 13.83 -2.04
C ALA A 80 -21.28 14.61 -3.29
N VAL A 81 -20.75 14.23 -4.44
CA VAL A 81 -21.03 14.83 -5.75
C VAL A 81 -21.20 13.73 -6.77
N LYS A 82 -22.27 13.75 -7.53
CA LYS A 82 -22.48 12.82 -8.65
C LYS A 82 -21.59 13.21 -9.82
N GLY A 83 -20.93 12.21 -10.42
CA GLY A 83 -20.06 12.38 -11.59
C GLY A 83 -20.80 12.21 -12.93
N LYS A 84 -20.13 12.61 -14.01
CA LYS A 84 -20.65 12.49 -15.39
C LYS A 84 -19.67 11.80 -16.34
N ASN A 85 -18.37 11.71 -15.96
CA ASN A 85 -17.29 11.20 -16.81
C ASN A 85 -16.79 9.80 -16.42
N GLY A 86 -17.42 9.18 -15.41
CA GLY A 86 -17.07 7.85 -14.90
C GLY A 86 -15.82 7.81 -14.00
N PHE A 87 -15.12 8.92 -13.82
CA PHE A 87 -14.06 9.02 -12.82
C PHE A 87 -14.65 9.15 -11.41
N VAL A 88 -13.93 8.58 -10.41
CA VAL A 88 -14.31 8.67 -9.00
C VAL A 88 -13.13 9.17 -8.20
N CYS A 89 -13.28 10.34 -7.58
CA CYS A 89 -12.26 10.96 -6.75
C CYS A 89 -12.64 10.88 -5.26
N PHE A 90 -11.68 10.55 -4.41
CA PHE A 90 -11.88 10.43 -2.97
C PHE A 90 -10.56 10.61 -2.22
N VAL A 91 -10.61 10.69 -0.90
CA VAL A 91 -9.40 10.80 -0.09
C VAL A 91 -9.18 9.48 0.64
N GLN A 92 -8.17 8.72 0.22
CA GLN A 92 -7.76 7.48 0.89
C GLN A 92 -7.30 7.75 2.32
N ARG A 93 -7.49 6.77 3.18
CA ARG A 93 -7.00 6.73 4.56
C ARG A 93 -5.89 5.71 4.68
N SER A 94 -5.27 5.65 5.84
CA SER A 94 -4.08 4.80 6.08
C SER A 94 -4.30 3.31 5.79
N TRP A 95 -5.50 2.80 5.93
CA TRP A 95 -5.84 1.41 5.63
C TRP A 95 -5.91 1.07 4.14
N ALA A 96 -5.75 2.05 3.24
CA ALA A 96 -5.52 1.80 1.81
C ALA A 96 -4.14 1.18 1.54
N ALA A 97 -3.17 1.41 2.43
CA ALA A 97 -1.83 0.84 2.35
C ALA A 97 -1.81 -0.69 2.55
N GLY A 98 -0.66 -1.32 2.26
CA GLY A 98 -0.43 -2.73 2.56
C GLY A 98 -0.61 -3.03 4.05
N PHE A 99 -1.03 -4.26 4.36
CA PHE A 99 -1.30 -4.65 5.76
C PHE A 99 -0.06 -4.65 6.65
N ASP A 100 1.12 -4.68 6.10
CA ASP A 100 2.42 -4.60 6.77
C ASP A 100 2.94 -3.17 6.92
N ALA A 101 2.28 -2.18 6.32
CA ALA A 101 2.70 -0.79 6.38
C ALA A 101 2.73 -0.28 7.83
N PRO A 102 3.82 0.37 8.27
CA PRO A 102 3.93 0.95 9.62
C PRO A 102 2.89 2.03 9.87
N GLU A 103 2.46 2.71 8.81
CA GLU A 103 1.48 3.81 8.83
C GLU A 103 0.01 3.34 8.72
N PHE A 104 -0.24 2.01 8.75
CA PHE A 104 -1.57 1.43 8.49
C PHE A 104 -2.69 2.00 9.38
N TRP A 105 -2.40 2.42 10.59
CA TRP A 105 -3.34 3.05 11.51
C TRP A 105 -3.08 4.53 11.76
N ASN A 106 -2.26 5.19 10.92
CA ASN A 106 -2.00 6.62 11.07
C ASN A 106 -3.24 7.46 10.72
N PRO A 107 -3.87 8.14 11.70
CA PRO A 107 -5.11 8.88 11.46
C PRO A 107 -4.89 10.18 10.65
N LYS A 108 -3.65 10.59 10.43
CA LYS A 108 -3.32 11.81 9.65
C LYS A 108 -3.30 11.56 8.14
N ILE A 109 -3.18 10.30 7.69
CA ILE A 109 -3.07 9.98 6.26
C ILE A 109 -4.27 10.57 5.48
N ARG A 110 -3.92 11.30 4.44
CA ARG A 110 -4.84 11.90 3.48
C ARG A 110 -4.25 11.74 2.09
N GLY A 111 -4.65 10.67 1.41
CA GLY A 111 -4.21 10.34 0.05
C GLY A 111 -5.28 10.68 -0.98
N PRO A 112 -5.33 11.91 -1.52
CA PRO A 112 -6.25 12.23 -2.60
C PRO A 112 -5.99 11.35 -3.80
N ASN A 113 -7.01 10.63 -4.25
CA ASN A 113 -6.93 9.66 -5.33
C ASN A 113 -8.13 9.81 -6.26
N CYS A 114 -7.91 9.69 -7.56
CA CYS A 114 -8.96 9.80 -8.56
C CYS A 114 -8.85 8.63 -9.54
N PHE A 115 -9.73 7.66 -9.40
CA PHE A 115 -9.78 6.45 -10.23
C PHE A 115 -10.44 6.74 -11.57
N ASN A 116 -9.87 6.20 -12.64
CA ASN A 116 -10.54 6.18 -13.94
C ASN A 116 -11.70 5.15 -13.94
N PRO A 117 -12.55 5.12 -14.98
CA PRO A 117 -13.68 4.20 -15.02
C PRO A 117 -13.34 2.73 -14.84
N ALA A 118 -12.18 2.26 -15.31
CA ALA A 118 -11.75 0.87 -15.16
C ALA A 118 -11.37 0.58 -13.71
N ALA A 119 -10.56 1.44 -13.07
CA ALA A 119 -10.20 1.30 -11.66
C ALA A 119 -11.42 1.50 -10.73
N ALA A 120 -12.37 2.37 -11.10
CA ALA A 120 -13.61 2.53 -10.35
C ALA A 120 -14.47 1.26 -10.33
N ARG A 121 -14.38 0.39 -11.35
CA ARG A 121 -15.10 -0.88 -11.39
C ARG A 121 -14.37 -2.02 -10.68
N THR A 122 -13.03 -1.98 -10.57
CA THR A 122 -12.24 -3.11 -10.06
C THR A 122 -11.53 -2.81 -8.74
N GLU A 123 -10.96 -1.63 -8.58
CA GLU A 123 -10.19 -1.28 -7.37
C GLU A 123 -11.03 -0.59 -6.29
N LEU A 124 -11.97 0.28 -6.70
CA LEU A 124 -12.82 1.02 -5.76
C LEU A 124 -13.64 0.11 -4.84
N PRO A 125 -14.26 -1.01 -5.30
CA PRO A 125 -14.99 -1.90 -4.41
C PRO A 125 -14.16 -2.43 -3.24
N GLN A 126 -12.87 -2.69 -3.44
CA GLN A 126 -11.96 -3.13 -2.38
C GLN A 126 -11.73 -2.00 -1.36
N GLU A 127 -11.50 -0.78 -1.81
CA GLU A 127 -11.33 0.40 -0.95
C GLU A 127 -12.57 0.66 -0.10
N LEU A 128 -13.76 0.58 -0.69
CA LEU A 128 -15.02 0.77 0.01
C LEU A 128 -15.20 -0.31 1.08
N LYS A 129 -14.98 -1.57 0.71
CA LYS A 129 -15.16 -2.70 1.62
C LYS A 129 -14.17 -2.70 2.78
N ARG A 130 -12.90 -2.41 2.51
CA ARG A 130 -11.89 -2.27 3.57
C ARG A 130 -12.28 -1.16 4.55
N THR A 131 -12.76 -0.03 4.03
CA THR A 131 -13.23 1.10 4.85
C THR A 131 -14.42 0.71 5.73
N GLU A 132 -15.43 0.02 5.18
CA GLU A 132 -16.56 -0.51 5.95
C GLU A 132 -16.09 -1.43 7.09
N TRP A 133 -15.17 -2.35 6.82
CA TRP A 133 -14.65 -3.27 7.83
C TRP A 133 -13.92 -2.54 8.95
N VAL A 134 -13.09 -1.55 8.60
CA VAL A 134 -12.37 -0.73 9.59
C VAL A 134 -13.33 0.01 10.48
N LEU A 135 -14.31 0.70 9.89
CA LEU A 135 -15.28 1.49 10.66
C LEU A 135 -16.23 0.60 11.49
N ALA A 136 -16.39 -0.66 11.11
CA ALA A 136 -17.06 -1.69 11.91
C ALA A 136 -16.16 -2.34 12.99
N GLY A 137 -14.94 -1.83 13.20
CA GLY A 137 -14.02 -2.29 14.24
C GLY A 137 -13.23 -3.56 13.91
N ALA A 138 -13.09 -3.91 12.62
CA ALA A 138 -12.26 -5.05 12.24
C ALA A 138 -10.78 -4.81 12.56
N SER A 139 -10.14 -5.79 13.20
CA SER A 139 -8.70 -5.79 13.38
C SER A 139 -7.96 -5.98 12.06
N ARG A 140 -6.67 -5.62 12.02
CA ARG A 140 -5.80 -5.85 10.85
C ARG A 140 -5.85 -7.32 10.39
N GLN A 141 -5.77 -8.26 11.33
CA GLN A 141 -5.82 -9.69 11.03
C GLN A 141 -7.16 -10.11 10.39
N GLN A 142 -8.28 -9.62 10.93
CA GLN A 142 -9.61 -9.87 10.35
C GLN A 142 -9.75 -9.27 8.96
N MET A 143 -9.15 -8.11 8.70
CA MET A 143 -9.14 -7.51 7.36
C MET A 143 -8.34 -8.35 6.37
N ILE A 144 -7.17 -8.89 6.77
CA ILE A 144 -6.38 -9.81 5.95
C ILE A 144 -7.21 -11.03 5.56
N GLU A 145 -7.86 -11.66 6.53
CA GLU A 145 -8.68 -12.86 6.32
C GLU A 145 -9.88 -12.59 5.39
N ARG A 146 -10.59 -11.48 5.63
CA ARG A 146 -11.71 -11.06 4.79
C ARG A 146 -11.28 -10.71 3.37
N THR A 147 -10.14 -10.05 3.21
CA THR A 147 -9.59 -9.73 1.88
C THR A 147 -9.26 -11.01 1.12
N LYS A 148 -8.55 -11.98 1.75
CA LYS A 148 -8.26 -13.27 1.14
C LYS A 148 -9.53 -14.04 0.74
N ALA A 149 -10.56 -14.01 1.60
CA ALA A 149 -11.84 -14.65 1.28
C ALA A 149 -12.53 -13.97 0.09
N ALA A 150 -12.54 -12.64 0.04
CA ALA A 150 -13.17 -11.88 -1.05
C ALA A 150 -12.43 -12.07 -2.40
N VAL A 151 -11.11 -12.23 -2.37
CA VAL A 151 -10.31 -12.59 -3.55
C VAL A 151 -10.66 -14.01 -4.01
N ALA A 152 -10.68 -14.98 -3.09
CA ALA A 152 -10.98 -16.38 -3.41
C ALA A 152 -12.41 -16.59 -3.93
N SER A 153 -13.38 -15.79 -3.48
CA SER A 153 -14.78 -15.82 -3.97
C SER A 153 -15.01 -14.98 -5.23
N HIS A 154 -13.99 -14.27 -5.74
CA HIS A 154 -14.08 -13.30 -6.84
C HIS A 154 -15.01 -12.09 -6.56
N ASP A 155 -15.30 -11.80 -5.29
CA ASP A 155 -15.97 -10.57 -4.90
C ASP A 155 -15.06 -9.36 -5.16
N PHE A 156 -13.75 -9.52 -4.96
CA PHE A 156 -12.72 -8.60 -5.46
C PHE A 156 -12.23 -9.11 -6.81
N LYS A 157 -12.40 -8.26 -7.81
CA LYS A 157 -12.03 -8.59 -9.19
C LYS A 157 -10.58 -8.20 -9.46
N ALA A 158 -9.94 -8.94 -10.34
CA ALA A 158 -8.66 -8.50 -10.90
C ALA A 158 -8.82 -7.18 -11.67
N PRO A 159 -7.78 -6.33 -11.69
CA PRO A 159 -7.83 -5.07 -12.42
C PRO A 159 -8.17 -5.24 -13.89
N GLU A 160 -9.07 -4.42 -14.39
CA GLU A 160 -9.34 -4.34 -15.82
C GLU A 160 -8.16 -3.72 -16.58
N ALA A 161 -8.01 -4.07 -17.85
CA ALA A 161 -7.02 -3.44 -18.72
C ALA A 161 -7.22 -1.91 -18.76
N GLY A 162 -6.15 -1.16 -18.49
CA GLY A 162 -6.18 0.29 -18.45
C GLY A 162 -6.68 0.88 -17.11
N ALA A 163 -6.86 0.06 -16.08
CA ALA A 163 -7.17 0.57 -14.76
C ALA A 163 -6.01 1.43 -14.23
N LEU A 164 -6.31 2.69 -13.92
CA LEU A 164 -5.33 3.66 -13.41
C LEU A 164 -5.96 4.64 -12.44
N SER A 165 -5.09 5.30 -11.67
CA SER A 165 -5.50 6.42 -10.84
C SER A 165 -4.50 7.58 -10.89
N PHE A 166 -5.00 8.76 -10.54
CA PHE A 166 -4.22 9.98 -10.38
C PHE A 166 -4.06 10.30 -8.91
N MET A 167 -2.82 10.54 -8.48
CA MET A 167 -2.47 11.06 -7.16
C MET A 167 -1.56 12.28 -7.32
N LEU A 168 -2.13 13.35 -7.88
CA LEU A 168 -1.40 14.56 -8.27
C LEU A 168 -1.60 15.74 -7.32
N SER A 169 -2.14 15.51 -6.12
CA SER A 169 -2.40 16.58 -5.16
C SER A 169 -1.14 16.96 -4.39
N LYS A 170 -0.79 18.22 -4.33
CA LYS A 170 0.26 18.73 -3.44
C LYS A 170 -0.18 18.86 -1.97
N ASN A 171 -1.47 18.66 -1.69
CA ASN A 171 -2.05 18.74 -0.36
C ASN A 171 -2.26 17.36 0.28
N GLY A 172 -1.76 16.28 -0.34
CA GLY A 172 -1.77 14.94 0.22
C GLY A 172 -0.76 14.79 1.35
N TYR A 173 -1.05 13.89 2.29
CA TYR A 173 -0.15 13.47 3.36
C TYR A 173 -0.18 11.95 3.47
N LEU A 174 0.95 11.28 3.29
CA LEU A 174 1.00 9.81 3.24
C LEU A 174 1.79 9.16 4.38
N GLY A 175 2.43 9.91 5.24
CA GLY A 175 3.12 9.35 6.39
C GLY A 175 4.18 10.27 6.98
N ASP A 176 4.54 9.97 8.22
CA ASP A 176 5.56 10.70 8.98
C ASP A 176 6.97 10.33 8.49
N GLU A 177 7.15 9.11 7.95
CA GLU A 177 8.44 8.57 7.52
C GLU A 177 8.76 8.82 6.04
N ALA A 178 7.85 9.43 5.32
CA ALA A 178 8.03 9.71 3.89
C ALA A 178 9.16 10.71 3.63
N GLY A 179 10.29 10.55 4.25
CA GLY A 179 11.56 11.32 4.25
C GLY A 179 11.89 12.26 3.09
N GLY A 180 10.87 12.75 2.43
CA GLY A 180 10.90 13.67 1.32
C GLY A 180 9.49 14.17 0.97
N PRO A 181 9.39 15.20 0.12
CA PRO A 181 8.11 15.68 -0.34
C PRO A 181 7.39 14.56 -1.11
N TRP A 182 6.10 14.39 -0.85
CA TRP A 182 5.18 13.64 -1.68
C TRP A 182 5.42 13.99 -3.16
N LEU A 183 5.52 12.97 -4.02
CA LEU A 183 5.66 13.16 -5.46
C LEU A 183 4.33 12.89 -6.15
N PRO A 184 3.89 13.78 -7.05
CA PRO A 184 2.74 13.48 -7.88
C PRO A 184 3.05 12.29 -8.76
N HIS A 185 2.12 11.34 -8.82
CA HIS A 185 2.28 10.14 -9.64
C HIS A 185 0.93 9.66 -10.16
N VAL A 186 1.00 8.83 -11.18
CA VAL A 186 -0.11 7.98 -11.61
C VAL A 186 0.18 6.54 -11.16
N MET A 187 -0.87 5.82 -10.80
CA MET A 187 -0.78 4.39 -10.52
C MET A 187 -1.48 3.60 -11.61
N PHE A 188 -0.86 2.52 -12.06
CA PHE A 188 -1.49 1.53 -12.92
C PHE A 188 -1.76 0.28 -12.11
N PHE A 189 -2.95 -0.27 -12.25
CA PHE A 189 -3.35 -1.51 -11.59
C PHE A 189 -3.36 -2.64 -12.62
N LEU A 190 -2.63 -3.70 -12.32
CA LEU A 190 -2.42 -4.83 -13.20
C LEU A 190 -2.73 -6.13 -12.43
N PRO A 191 -3.04 -7.23 -13.11
CA PRO A 191 -3.07 -8.53 -12.47
C PRO A 191 -1.77 -8.81 -11.72
N HIS A 192 -1.82 -9.58 -10.63
CA HIS A 192 -0.67 -9.88 -9.78
C HIS A 192 0.51 -10.47 -10.56
N GLY A 193 1.75 -10.16 -10.13
CA GLY A 193 2.98 -10.71 -10.69
C GLY A 193 3.49 -10.01 -11.95
N GLN A 194 3.14 -8.76 -12.20
CA GLN A 194 3.53 -8.04 -13.42
C GLN A 194 4.72 -7.10 -13.26
N THR A 195 5.30 -6.94 -12.06
CA THR A 195 6.39 -6.00 -11.80
C THR A 195 7.58 -6.19 -12.74
N ASP A 196 8.04 -7.42 -12.96
CA ASP A 196 9.19 -7.72 -13.82
C ASP A 196 8.93 -7.42 -15.29
N ASN A 197 7.72 -7.71 -15.79
CA ASN A 197 7.34 -7.46 -17.18
C ASN A 197 7.35 -5.97 -17.53
N TRP A 198 7.17 -5.10 -16.53
CA TRP A 198 7.19 -3.65 -16.69
C TRP A 198 8.53 -3.02 -16.35
N GLY A 199 9.54 -3.83 -16.03
CA GLY A 199 10.85 -3.33 -15.58
C GLY A 199 10.74 -2.47 -14.32
N ALA A 200 9.71 -2.72 -13.50
CA ALA A 200 9.46 -1.93 -12.32
C ALA A 200 10.54 -2.16 -11.27
N SER A 201 10.94 -1.09 -10.59
CA SER A 201 11.98 -1.10 -9.54
C SER A 201 13.35 -1.62 -10.02
N LYS A 202 13.60 -1.66 -11.33
CA LYS A 202 14.92 -1.93 -11.89
C LYS A 202 15.77 -0.65 -11.81
N GLU A 203 17.08 -0.80 -11.76
CA GLU A 203 18.00 0.33 -11.76
C GLU A 203 17.75 1.28 -12.95
N GLY A 204 17.55 2.57 -12.66
CA GLY A 204 17.23 3.60 -13.66
C GLY A 204 15.81 3.57 -14.21
N SER A 205 14.96 2.63 -13.79
CA SER A 205 13.56 2.61 -14.20
C SER A 205 12.77 3.75 -13.55
N PRO A 206 11.96 4.51 -14.31
CA PRO A 206 11.05 5.48 -13.72
C PRO A 206 9.79 4.83 -13.12
N VAL A 207 9.61 3.52 -13.34
CA VAL A 207 8.47 2.75 -12.84
C VAL A 207 8.84 2.08 -11.53
N ILE A 208 8.09 2.37 -10.47
CA ILE A 208 8.21 1.71 -9.18
C ILE A 208 7.06 0.71 -9.07
N GLY A 209 7.35 -0.53 -8.72
CA GLY A 209 6.35 -1.59 -8.68
C GLY A 209 6.23 -2.22 -7.30
N GLN A 210 5.00 -2.58 -6.95
CA GLN A 210 4.69 -3.35 -5.77
C GLN A 210 3.68 -4.43 -6.11
N ASP A 211 4.09 -5.70 -5.94
CA ASP A 211 3.16 -6.83 -5.94
C ASP A 211 2.59 -7.01 -4.53
N SER A 212 1.29 -7.06 -4.41
CA SER A 212 0.63 -7.30 -3.15
C SER A 212 0.03 -8.70 -3.13
N SER A 213 0.50 -9.54 -2.23
CA SER A 213 -0.08 -10.86 -1.98
C SER A 213 -1.43 -10.80 -1.24
N ALA A 214 -1.79 -9.64 -0.72
CA ALA A 214 -3.04 -9.42 0.00
C ALA A 214 -4.19 -8.97 -0.91
N ILE A 215 -3.85 -8.41 -2.07
CA ILE A 215 -4.77 -8.03 -3.14
C ILE A 215 -4.20 -8.63 -4.43
N GLU A 216 -5.02 -9.21 -5.27
CA GLU A 216 -4.60 -9.86 -6.53
C GLU A 216 -4.16 -8.85 -7.60
N SER A 217 -3.40 -7.82 -7.20
CA SER A 217 -2.95 -6.78 -8.11
C SER A 217 -1.48 -6.41 -7.92
N THR A 218 -0.86 -6.05 -9.04
CA THR A 218 0.39 -5.31 -9.09
C THR A 218 0.06 -3.83 -9.21
N VAL A 219 0.63 -3.00 -8.36
CA VAL A 219 0.50 -1.54 -8.45
C VAL A 219 1.82 -0.97 -8.96
N LEU A 220 1.75 -0.24 -10.07
CA LEU A 220 2.89 0.48 -10.63
C LEU A 220 2.72 1.97 -10.39
N PHE A 221 3.73 2.59 -9.82
CA PHE A 221 3.79 4.02 -9.56
C PHE A 221 4.71 4.67 -10.60
N VAL A 222 4.18 5.68 -11.29
CA VAL A 222 4.95 6.45 -12.29
C VAL A 222 4.93 7.92 -11.86
N PRO A 223 6.02 8.43 -11.27
CA PRO A 223 6.13 9.84 -10.91
C PRO A 223 5.98 10.75 -12.14
N VAL A 224 5.28 11.86 -11.96
CA VAL A 224 5.09 12.86 -13.01
C VAL A 224 5.69 14.21 -12.59
N ARG A 225 5.87 15.13 -13.55
CA ARG A 225 6.57 16.38 -13.33
C ARG A 225 5.70 17.54 -12.87
N SER A 226 4.38 17.34 -12.80
CA SER A 226 3.46 18.42 -12.47
C SER A 226 2.39 17.94 -11.50
N TRP A 227 2.01 18.82 -10.60
CA TRP A 227 0.83 18.67 -9.78
C TRP A 227 -0.46 18.81 -10.61
N SER A 228 -1.60 18.50 -10.03
CA SER A 228 -2.91 18.58 -10.70
C SER A 228 -3.28 19.99 -11.15
N ASP A 229 -2.73 21.02 -10.53
CA ASP A 229 -2.93 22.43 -10.90
C ASP A 229 -1.95 22.93 -11.98
N GLY A 230 -1.14 22.03 -12.55
CA GLY A 230 -0.13 22.35 -13.57
C GLY A 230 1.19 22.91 -13.02
N SER A 231 1.29 23.19 -11.72
CA SER A 231 2.54 23.67 -11.12
C SER A 231 3.62 22.58 -11.13
N PRO A 232 4.91 22.94 -11.27
CA PRO A 232 6.00 21.98 -11.29
C PRO A 232 6.12 21.20 -9.98
N ALA A 233 6.34 19.89 -10.07
CA ALA A 233 6.71 19.07 -8.94
C ALA A 233 8.21 19.16 -8.62
N PRO A 234 8.63 18.94 -7.37
CA PRO A 234 10.03 18.82 -7.04
C PRO A 234 10.65 17.61 -7.76
N PRO A 235 11.95 17.64 -8.05
CA PRO A 235 12.63 16.48 -8.62
C PRO A 235 12.58 15.30 -7.64
N PRO A 236 12.50 14.05 -8.12
CA PRO A 236 12.58 12.87 -7.28
C PRO A 236 13.83 12.88 -6.41
N PRO A 237 13.77 12.45 -5.14
CA PRO A 237 14.95 12.32 -4.32
C PRO A 237 15.90 11.29 -4.92
N LYS A 238 17.21 11.62 -4.95
CA LYS A 238 18.26 10.80 -5.58
C LYS A 238 18.33 9.34 -5.07
N LYS A 239 17.77 9.03 -3.90
CA LYS A 239 17.74 7.68 -3.31
C LYS A 239 16.77 6.69 -3.97
N HIS A 240 15.85 7.14 -4.80
CA HIS A 240 14.90 6.24 -5.49
C HIS A 240 15.34 5.86 -6.92
N LEU A 241 16.55 6.28 -7.32
CA LEU A 241 17.15 5.97 -8.62
C LEU A 241 18.34 4.99 -8.51
N MET A 242 18.56 4.39 -7.31
CA MET A 242 19.59 3.37 -7.10
C MET A 242 18.94 2.01 -6.79
#